data_e2066f57d55b3671aa012274398a359d
#
_entry.id   e2066f57d55b3671aa012274398a359d
#
_cell.length_a   1.000
_cell.length_b   1.000
_cell.length_c   1.000
_cell.angle_alpha   90.00
_cell.angle_beta   90.00
_cell.angle_gamma   90.00
#
_symmetry.space_group_name_H-M   'P 1'
#
loop_
_entity.id
_entity.type
_entity.pdbx_description
1 polymer ?
#
loop_
_entity_poly.entity_id
_entity_poly.type
_entity_poly.pdbx_seq_one_letter_code
_entity_poly.pdbx_strand_id
1 'polypeptide(L)'
;MKDGLVWEESVDQAHLDLRFEVLREGLPRGSEHYQGIDEDARTRFLCAYEGGRLVGCSTLQTDEREGCRFRIRGMAVSPDSRNRGIGSRIVKRLQKYASEQGTGIWCNARIRAVPMYKRCGFVEVSDVFEIEGIGLHYDMEWK
;
A
#
# COMPACT_ATOMS: atom_id res chain seq x y z
N MET A 1 -19.23 -14.14 2.11
CA MET A 1 -17.77 -14.23 2.35
C MET A 1 -17.05 -13.35 1.33
N LYS A 2 -16.12 -12.49 1.79
CA LYS A 2 -15.35 -11.63 0.87
C LYS A 2 -14.34 -12.46 0.09
N ASP A 3 -14.16 -12.15 -1.18
CA ASP A 3 -13.19 -12.81 -2.04
C ASP A 3 -12.71 -11.83 -3.12
N GLY A 4 -11.45 -11.96 -3.55
CA GLY A 4 -10.85 -11.05 -4.52
C GLY A 4 -10.53 -9.68 -3.94
N LEU A 5 -10.47 -8.66 -4.81
CA LEU A 5 -10.17 -7.29 -4.42
C LEU A 5 -11.44 -6.57 -3.96
N VAL A 6 -11.38 -5.98 -2.78
CA VAL A 6 -12.52 -5.30 -2.17
C VAL A 6 -12.09 -3.92 -1.67
N TRP A 7 -12.83 -2.88 -2.06
CA TRP A 7 -12.69 -1.55 -1.47
C TRP A 7 -13.39 -1.54 -0.11
N GLU A 8 -12.62 -1.21 0.93
CA GLU A 8 -13.13 -1.12 2.30
C GLU A 8 -13.31 0.34 2.70
N GLU A 9 -14.30 0.62 3.53
CA GLU A 9 -14.57 1.98 3.99
C GLU A 9 -13.69 2.39 5.18
N SER A 10 -13.19 1.40 5.91
CA SER A 10 -12.40 1.66 7.11
C SER A 10 -11.42 0.52 7.35
N VAL A 11 -10.50 0.76 8.29
CA VAL A 11 -9.50 -0.22 8.70
C VAL A 11 -10.07 -1.01 9.88
N ASP A 12 -10.23 -2.33 9.71
CA ASP A 12 -10.63 -3.20 10.79
C ASP A 12 -9.41 -3.83 11.47
N GLN A 13 -9.65 -4.64 12.49
CA GLN A 13 -8.56 -5.26 13.25
C GLN A 13 -7.71 -6.19 12.39
N ALA A 14 -8.31 -6.95 11.48
CA ALA A 14 -7.57 -7.84 10.58
C ALA A 14 -6.60 -7.05 9.70
N HIS A 15 -7.04 -5.89 9.21
CA HIS A 15 -6.21 -5.00 8.41
C HIS A 15 -5.02 -4.48 9.24
N LEU A 16 -5.29 -4.01 10.45
CA LEU A 16 -4.23 -3.52 11.34
C LEU A 16 -3.24 -4.62 11.69
N ASP A 17 -3.71 -5.83 11.95
CA ASP A 17 -2.85 -6.97 12.26
C ASP A 17 -1.95 -7.32 11.09
N LEU A 18 -2.45 -7.28 9.87
CA LEU A 18 -1.64 -7.55 8.68
C LEU A 18 -0.58 -6.47 8.48
N ARG A 19 -0.92 -5.21 8.67
CA ARG A 19 0.07 -4.12 8.62
C ARG A 19 1.16 -4.35 9.66
N PHE A 20 0.77 -4.71 10.89
CA PHE A 20 1.73 -4.93 11.96
C PHE A 20 2.67 -6.08 11.62
N GLU A 21 2.12 -7.22 11.25
CA GLU A 21 2.91 -8.41 10.94
C GLU A 21 3.94 -8.16 9.83
N VAL A 22 3.55 -7.47 8.77
CA VAL A 22 4.40 -7.32 7.59
C VAL A 22 5.30 -6.07 7.66
N LEU A 23 4.78 -4.97 8.22
CA LEU A 23 5.44 -3.67 8.11
C LEU A 23 5.97 -3.12 9.42
N ARG A 24 5.49 -3.60 10.55
CA ARG A 24 5.79 -3.02 11.87
C ARG A 24 6.26 -4.06 12.89
N GLU A 25 6.55 -5.29 12.46
CA GLU A 25 7.05 -6.31 13.37
C GLU A 25 8.32 -5.80 14.07
N GLY A 26 8.39 -5.99 15.38
CA GLY A 26 9.50 -5.48 16.20
C GLY A 26 9.30 -4.06 16.70
N LEU A 27 8.26 -3.37 16.26
CA LEU A 27 7.90 -2.03 16.73
C LEU A 27 6.73 -2.12 17.71
N PRO A 28 6.48 -1.07 18.52
CA PRO A 28 5.36 -1.09 19.46
C PRO A 28 4.02 -1.26 18.75
N ARG A 29 3.08 -1.97 19.38
CA ARG A 29 1.70 -2.04 18.91
C ARG A 29 1.10 -0.62 18.93
N GLY A 30 0.32 -0.32 17.89
CA GLY A 30 -0.21 1.02 17.65
C GLY A 30 0.50 1.70 16.48
N SER A 31 1.74 1.33 16.18
CA SER A 31 2.50 1.90 15.05
C SER A 31 1.90 1.51 13.70
N GLU A 32 1.05 0.51 13.65
CA GLU A 32 0.34 0.07 12.43
C GLU A 32 -0.86 0.97 12.10
N HIS A 33 -1.33 1.78 13.05
CA HIS A 33 -2.40 2.74 12.81
C HIS A 33 -1.81 4.05 12.29
N TYR A 34 -2.33 4.55 11.19
CA TYR A 34 -1.85 5.80 10.58
C TYR A 34 -2.76 6.95 11.03
N GLN A 35 -2.42 7.55 12.16
CA GLN A 35 -3.22 8.61 12.77
C GLN A 35 -3.41 9.78 11.82
N GLY A 36 -4.66 10.25 11.70
CA GLY A 36 -5.01 11.34 10.81
C GLY A 36 -5.16 10.92 9.35
N ILE A 37 -4.68 9.74 8.97
CA ILE A 37 -4.78 9.20 7.62
C ILE A 37 -5.91 8.18 7.55
N ASP A 38 -5.91 7.23 8.46
CA ASP A 38 -6.94 6.18 8.49
C ASP A 38 -8.34 6.75 8.74
N GLU A 39 -8.45 7.89 9.41
CA GLU A 39 -9.72 8.56 9.71
C GLU A 39 -10.12 9.61 8.67
N ASP A 40 -9.24 9.95 7.73
CA ASP A 40 -9.53 10.95 6.69
C ASP A 40 -10.54 10.35 5.71
N ALA A 41 -11.64 11.09 5.48
CA ALA A 41 -12.72 10.64 4.59
C ALA A 41 -12.28 10.44 3.13
N ARG A 42 -11.14 11.03 2.73
CA ARG A 42 -10.58 10.87 1.37
C ARG A 42 -9.72 9.64 1.24
N THR A 43 -9.28 9.03 2.34
CA THR A 43 -8.43 7.84 2.31
C THR A 43 -9.26 6.63 1.87
N ARG A 44 -8.70 5.84 0.95
CA ARG A 44 -9.34 4.64 0.44
C ARG A 44 -8.48 3.43 0.75
N PHE A 45 -9.14 2.31 1.01
CA PHE A 45 -8.46 1.06 1.36
C PHE A 45 -8.85 -0.01 0.35
N LEU A 46 -7.85 -0.63 -0.28
CA LEU A 46 -8.09 -1.75 -1.19
C LEU A 46 -7.45 -3.00 -0.59
N CYS A 47 -8.25 -4.00 -0.36
CA CYS A 47 -7.84 -5.23 0.29
C CYS A 47 -8.08 -6.43 -0.62
N ALA A 48 -7.27 -7.48 -0.44
CA ALA A 48 -7.42 -8.74 -1.16
C ALA A 48 -7.81 -9.85 -0.19
N TYR A 49 -8.82 -10.62 -0.57
CA TYR A 49 -9.34 -11.73 0.24
C TYR A 49 -9.29 -13.02 -0.55
N GLU A 50 -9.05 -14.11 0.16
CA GLU A 50 -9.15 -15.47 -0.38
C GLU A 50 -9.96 -16.30 0.62
N GLY A 51 -11.14 -16.77 0.18
CA GLY A 51 -12.01 -17.57 1.04
C GLY A 51 -12.40 -16.89 2.35
N GLY A 52 -12.62 -15.57 2.31
CA GLY A 52 -12.97 -14.78 3.49
C GLY A 52 -11.78 -14.35 4.34
N ARG A 53 -10.56 -14.77 3.99
CA ARG A 53 -9.35 -14.40 4.73
C ARG A 53 -8.66 -13.23 4.05
N LEU A 54 -8.28 -12.23 4.84
CA LEU A 54 -7.50 -11.09 4.34
C LEU A 54 -6.07 -11.54 4.05
N VAL A 55 -5.65 -11.42 2.79
CA VAL A 55 -4.31 -11.82 2.35
C VAL A 55 -3.46 -10.66 1.85
N GLY A 56 -4.06 -9.50 1.61
CA GLY A 56 -3.34 -8.30 1.21
C GLY A 56 -4.11 -7.04 1.55
N CYS A 57 -3.40 -5.96 1.78
CA CYS A 57 -4.03 -4.67 2.08
C CYS A 57 -3.22 -3.53 1.51
N SER A 58 -3.89 -2.39 1.33
CA SER A 58 -3.25 -1.16 0.89
C SER A 58 -4.06 0.03 1.34
N THR A 59 -3.39 1.17 1.44
CA THR A 59 -4.01 2.45 1.76
C THR A 59 -3.65 3.43 0.66
N LEU A 60 -4.65 4.09 0.10
CA LEU A 60 -4.46 5.14 -0.91
C LEU A 60 -4.82 6.47 -0.27
N GLN A 61 -3.79 7.20 0.11
CA GLN A 61 -3.92 8.50 0.76
C GLN A 61 -3.98 9.60 -0.29
N THR A 62 -4.82 10.61 -0.05
CA THR A 62 -4.77 11.85 -0.83
C THR A 62 -3.63 12.71 -0.25
N ASP A 63 -2.53 12.77 -0.98
CA ASP A 63 -1.31 13.47 -0.56
C ASP A 63 -0.58 13.88 -1.85
N GLU A 64 -0.89 15.08 -2.34
CA GLU A 64 -0.42 15.51 -3.65
C GLU A 64 1.07 15.85 -3.64
N ARG A 65 1.74 15.32 -4.66
CA ARG A 65 3.16 15.56 -4.86
C ARG A 65 3.50 15.44 -6.35
N GLU A 66 3.99 16.51 -6.94
CA GLU A 66 4.58 16.49 -8.30
C GLU A 66 3.68 15.86 -9.37
N GLY A 67 2.39 16.20 -9.36
CA GLY A 67 1.44 15.66 -10.34
C GLY A 67 0.84 14.32 -9.98
N CYS A 68 1.17 13.78 -8.83
CA CYS A 68 0.57 12.57 -8.29
C CYS A 68 -0.28 12.97 -7.09
N ARG A 69 -1.61 12.89 -7.22
CA ARG A 69 -2.52 13.26 -6.13
C ARG A 69 -2.55 12.23 -5.02
N PHE A 70 -2.27 10.99 -5.35
CA PHE A 70 -2.42 9.88 -4.41
C PHE A 70 -1.08 9.28 -4.02
N ARG A 71 -1.03 8.78 -2.80
CA ARG A 71 0.13 8.08 -2.25
C ARG A 71 -0.28 6.70 -1.75
N ILE A 72 0.45 5.67 -2.15
CA ILE A 72 0.25 4.33 -1.60
C ILE A 72 1.01 4.23 -0.28
N ARG A 73 0.32 3.76 0.75
CA ARG A 73 0.89 3.45 2.06
C ARG A 73 0.41 2.08 2.51
N GLY A 74 1.11 1.49 3.47
CA GLY A 74 0.63 0.29 4.14
C GLY A 74 0.33 -0.87 3.20
N MET A 75 1.08 -1.00 2.11
CA MET A 75 0.97 -2.14 1.22
C MET A 75 1.58 -3.36 1.89
N ALA A 76 0.76 -4.38 2.13
CA ALA A 76 1.21 -5.59 2.79
C ALA A 76 0.52 -6.81 2.20
N VAL A 77 1.30 -7.88 1.99
CA VAL A 77 0.78 -9.18 1.57
C VAL A 77 1.17 -10.20 2.64
N SER A 78 0.21 -11.01 3.05
CA SER A 78 0.44 -12.05 4.06
C SER A 78 1.63 -12.92 3.64
N PRO A 79 2.55 -13.24 4.58
CA PRO A 79 3.76 -13.99 4.23
C PRO A 79 3.50 -15.33 3.53
N ASP A 80 2.43 -16.02 3.89
CA ASP A 80 2.08 -17.32 3.28
C ASP A 80 1.36 -17.18 1.94
N SER A 81 1.10 -15.95 1.50
CA SER A 81 0.41 -15.67 0.23
C SER A 81 1.30 -14.92 -0.76
N ARG A 82 2.57 -14.81 -0.48
CA ARG A 82 3.54 -14.12 -1.34
C ARG A 82 3.82 -14.89 -2.62
N ASN A 83 4.41 -14.20 -3.61
CA ASN A 83 4.80 -14.74 -4.92
C ASN A 83 3.63 -15.29 -5.74
N ARG A 84 2.43 -14.74 -5.51
CA ARG A 84 1.22 -15.12 -6.24
C ARG A 84 0.60 -13.93 -6.97
N GLY A 85 1.32 -12.81 -7.05
CA GLY A 85 0.89 -11.63 -7.77
C GLY A 85 -0.17 -10.78 -7.07
N ILE A 86 -0.43 -11.01 -5.78
CA ILE A 86 -1.46 -10.27 -5.03
C ILE A 86 -1.11 -8.79 -4.95
N GLY A 87 0.13 -8.44 -4.59
CA GLY A 87 0.57 -7.05 -4.52
C GLY A 87 0.42 -6.33 -5.85
N SER A 88 0.84 -6.97 -6.95
CA SER A 88 0.71 -6.39 -8.29
C SER A 88 -0.76 -6.17 -8.67
N ARG A 89 -1.64 -7.10 -8.33
CA ARG A 89 -3.07 -6.94 -8.59
C ARG A 89 -3.66 -5.76 -7.83
N ILE A 90 -3.26 -5.59 -6.57
CA ILE A 90 -3.69 -4.44 -5.77
C ILE A 90 -3.21 -3.15 -6.44
N VAL A 91 -1.91 -3.05 -6.75
CA VAL A 91 -1.34 -1.84 -7.35
C VAL A 91 -2.02 -1.51 -8.68
N LYS A 92 -2.25 -2.50 -9.53
CA LYS A 92 -2.91 -2.27 -10.82
C LYS A 92 -4.33 -1.75 -10.65
N ARG A 93 -5.05 -2.20 -9.64
CA ARG A 93 -6.39 -1.69 -9.38
C ARG A 93 -6.34 -0.25 -8.84
N LEU A 94 -5.36 0.06 -8.00
CA LEU A 94 -5.14 1.44 -7.55
C LEU A 94 -4.81 2.35 -8.73
N GLN A 95 -3.98 1.87 -9.66
CA GLN A 95 -3.64 2.61 -10.88
C GLN A 95 -4.88 2.89 -11.74
N LYS A 96 -5.75 1.89 -11.87
CA LYS A 96 -7.01 2.07 -12.61
C LYS A 96 -7.85 3.18 -11.98
N TYR A 97 -7.98 3.15 -10.65
CA TYR A 97 -8.72 4.19 -9.94
C TYR A 97 -8.09 5.57 -10.18
N ALA A 98 -6.76 5.68 -10.03
CA ALA A 98 -6.06 6.95 -10.22
C ALA A 98 -6.22 7.47 -11.65
N SER A 99 -6.14 6.60 -12.65
CA SER A 99 -6.36 6.96 -14.05
C SER A 99 -7.77 7.54 -14.25
N GLU A 100 -8.76 6.95 -13.63
CA GLU A 100 -10.14 7.43 -13.70
C GLU A 100 -10.29 8.81 -13.05
N GLN A 101 -9.43 9.13 -12.09
CA GLN A 101 -9.37 10.44 -11.45
C GLN A 101 -8.43 11.42 -12.16
N GLY A 102 -7.76 10.98 -13.23
CA GLY A 102 -6.88 11.85 -14.03
C GLY A 102 -5.55 12.17 -13.36
N THR A 103 -5.02 11.29 -12.54
CA THR A 103 -3.79 11.55 -11.79
C THR A 103 -2.91 10.32 -11.68
N GLY A 104 -1.65 10.53 -11.28
CA GLY A 104 -0.71 9.46 -10.97
C GLY A 104 -0.66 9.14 -9.48
N ILE A 105 0.25 8.23 -9.13
CA ILE A 105 0.45 7.73 -7.77
C ILE A 105 1.93 7.79 -7.43
N TRP A 106 2.24 8.12 -6.18
CA TRP A 106 3.60 8.02 -5.67
C TRP A 106 3.64 7.20 -4.39
N CYS A 107 4.83 6.75 -4.02
CA CYS A 107 5.02 5.99 -2.78
C CYS A 107 6.46 6.06 -2.32
N ASN A 108 6.66 5.77 -1.02
CA ASN A 108 7.98 5.45 -0.48
C ASN A 108 8.08 3.93 -0.49
N ALA A 109 8.75 3.37 -1.49
CA ALA A 109 8.81 1.93 -1.67
C ALA A 109 9.97 1.33 -0.90
N ARG A 110 9.71 0.30 -0.09
CA ARG A 110 10.78 -0.48 0.52
C ARG A 110 11.61 -1.14 -0.57
N ILE A 111 12.92 -1.29 -0.33
CA ILE A 111 13.84 -1.86 -1.32
C ILE A 111 13.29 -3.15 -1.93
N ARG A 112 12.80 -4.07 -1.11
CA ARG A 112 12.33 -5.37 -1.62
C ARG A 112 11.03 -5.28 -2.42
N ALA A 113 10.29 -4.19 -2.30
CA ALA A 113 9.06 -3.98 -3.07
C ALA A 113 9.32 -3.26 -4.41
N VAL A 114 10.48 -2.65 -4.58
CA VAL A 114 10.82 -1.91 -5.79
C VAL A 114 10.62 -2.73 -7.07
N PRO A 115 11.06 -4.01 -7.16
CA PRO A 115 10.84 -4.78 -8.38
C PRO A 115 9.37 -4.91 -8.76
N MET A 116 8.49 -5.10 -7.78
CA MET A 116 7.04 -5.21 -8.03
C MET A 116 6.48 -3.90 -8.57
N TYR A 117 6.86 -2.77 -7.95
CA TYR A 117 6.41 -1.47 -8.42
C TYR A 117 6.94 -1.18 -9.83
N LYS A 118 8.19 -1.53 -10.13
CA LYS A 118 8.74 -1.37 -11.48
C LYS A 118 7.95 -2.17 -12.51
N ARG A 119 7.56 -3.40 -12.19
CA ARG A 119 6.73 -4.21 -13.08
C ARG A 119 5.38 -3.58 -13.35
N CYS A 120 4.91 -2.75 -12.42
CA CYS A 120 3.66 -2.00 -12.59
C CYS A 120 3.85 -0.64 -13.27
N GLY A 121 5.07 -0.32 -13.70
CA GLY A 121 5.36 0.91 -14.43
C GLY A 121 5.81 2.09 -13.59
N PHE A 122 6.03 1.88 -12.29
CA PHE A 122 6.60 2.92 -11.43
C PHE A 122 8.08 3.10 -11.72
N VAL A 123 8.58 4.33 -11.56
CA VAL A 123 10.00 4.66 -11.69
C VAL A 123 10.52 5.29 -10.40
N GLU A 124 11.78 5.05 -10.11
CA GLU A 124 12.45 5.67 -8.98
C GLU A 124 12.70 7.15 -9.28
N VAL A 125 12.40 8.02 -8.33
CA VAL A 125 12.56 9.48 -8.47
C VAL A 125 13.42 10.07 -7.37
N SER A 126 14.08 9.23 -6.59
CA SER A 126 15.03 9.65 -5.55
C SER A 126 16.20 8.69 -5.48
N ASP A 127 17.25 9.09 -4.77
CA ASP A 127 18.28 8.16 -4.30
C ASP A 127 17.69 7.34 -3.15
N VAL A 128 18.38 6.25 -2.80
CA VAL A 128 17.99 5.46 -1.64
C VAL A 128 18.07 6.30 -0.37
N PHE A 129 17.08 6.16 0.51
CA PHE A 129 17.08 6.84 1.81
C PHE A 129 16.58 5.90 2.89
N GLU A 130 16.93 6.21 4.14
CA GLU A 130 16.51 5.41 5.29
C GLU A 130 15.34 6.07 5.99
N ILE A 131 14.32 5.27 6.33
CA ILE A 131 13.28 5.67 7.28
C ILE A 131 13.64 4.98 8.58
N GLU A 132 13.97 5.76 9.60
CA GLU A 132 14.42 5.25 10.90
C GLU A 132 13.40 4.24 11.46
N GLY A 133 13.92 3.10 11.90
CA GLY A 133 13.11 2.02 12.46
C GLY A 133 12.40 1.16 11.42
N ILE A 134 12.47 1.52 10.13
CA ILE A 134 11.73 0.81 9.08
C ILE A 134 12.66 0.27 7.99
N GLY A 135 13.68 1.05 7.59
CA GLY A 135 14.68 0.57 6.64
C GLY A 135 14.83 1.45 5.40
N LEU A 136 15.48 0.88 4.38
CA LEU A 136 15.82 1.60 3.16
C LEU A 136 14.65 1.65 2.18
N HIS A 137 14.50 2.79 1.53
CA HIS A 137 13.39 3.09 0.62
C HIS A 137 13.86 3.86 -0.60
N TYR A 138 13.05 3.83 -1.66
CA TYR A 138 13.10 4.78 -2.76
C TYR A 138 11.75 5.47 -2.87
N ASP A 139 11.76 6.76 -3.23
CA ASP A 139 10.55 7.39 -3.72
C ASP A 139 10.30 6.90 -5.15
N MET A 140 9.08 6.51 -5.45
CA MET A 140 8.69 6.05 -6.76
C MET A 140 7.41 6.74 -7.21
N GLU A 141 7.28 6.93 -8.52
CA GLU A 141 6.11 7.57 -9.13
C GLU A 141 5.64 6.78 -10.33
N TRP A 142 4.33 6.82 -10.53
CA TRP A 142 3.67 6.34 -11.75
C TRP A 142 2.69 7.41 -12.21
N LYS A 143 2.79 7.76 -13.50
CA LYS A 143 1.92 8.78 -14.12
C LYS A 143 1.27 8.29 -15.38
#